data_01571887dc80ab9e6cedcb3e9bedf4cc
#
_entry.id   01571887dc80ab9e6cedcb3e9bedf4cc
#
_cell.length_a   1.000
_cell.length_b   1.000
_cell.length_c   1.000
_cell.angle_alpha   90.00
_cell.angle_beta   90.00
_cell.angle_gamma   90.00
#
_symmetry.space_group_name_H-M   'P 1'
#
loop_
_entity.id
_entity.type
_entity.pdbx_description
1 polymer ?
#
loop_
_entity_poly.entity_id
_entity_poly.type
_entity_poly.pdbx_seq_one_letter_code
_entity_poly.pdbx_strand_id
1 'polypeptide(L)'
;MYERKNNRGKIQIMGDVLALATSGIKKTHIMYRANLSYEQVHLYLGELIGKRLITQDVSSSDGVVYRTTEKGREFLLHYTRLVEFLEEEAKVELSAPYVSKQ
;
A
#
# COMPACT_ATOMS: atom_id res chain seq x y z
N MET A 1 14.56 15.68 7.34
CA MET A 1 14.17 15.73 6.95
C MET A 1 13.65 15.41 6.42
N TYR A 2 13.47 15.25 6.32
CA TYR A 2 12.94 15.18 5.74
C TYR A 2 12.05 14.58 5.44
N GLU A 3 11.42 14.45 5.58
CA GLU A 3 10.65 13.98 5.34
C GLU A 3 10.00 13.86 4.40
N ARG A 4 9.77 14.45 4.01
CA ARG A 4 9.27 14.56 3.00
C ARG A 4 9.11 13.43 2.19
N LYS A 5 9.71 12.68 2.23
CA LYS A 5 9.63 11.59 1.45
C LYS A 5 8.38 10.85 1.57
N ASN A 6 7.59 11.10 2.53
CA ASN A 6 6.33 10.44 2.68
C ASN A 6 5.19 11.35 2.38
N ASN A 7 5.17 11.84 1.18
CA ASN A 7 4.04 12.62 0.72
C ASN A 7 2.89 11.77 0.26
N ARG A 8 3.00 10.46 0.39
CA ARG A 8 1.95 9.57 -0.03
C ARG A 8 0.73 9.75 0.85
N GLY A 9 -0.45 9.67 0.25
CA GLY A 9 -1.67 9.69 1.01
C GLY A 9 -1.91 8.37 1.70
N LYS A 10 -2.94 8.36 2.56
CA LYS A 10 -3.25 7.20 3.36
C LYS A 10 -3.56 5.97 2.52
N ILE A 11 -4.39 6.14 1.49
CA ILE A 11 -4.76 5.01 0.64
C ILE A 11 -3.54 4.45 -0.06
N GLN A 12 -2.66 5.33 -0.50
CA GLN A 12 -1.46 4.91 -1.17
C GLN A 12 -0.55 4.11 -0.26
N ILE A 13 -0.39 4.56 0.98
CA ILE A 13 0.43 3.83 1.94
C ILE A 13 -0.21 2.48 2.25
N MET A 14 -1.53 2.44 2.44
CA MET A 14 -2.22 1.20 2.70
C MET A 14 -2.05 0.22 1.54
N GLY A 15 -2.14 0.71 0.32
CA GLY A 15 -1.91 -0.12 -0.85
C GLY A 15 -0.51 -0.68 -0.88
N ASP A 16 0.49 0.15 -0.58
CA ASP A 16 1.87 -0.30 -0.55
C ASP A 16 2.07 -1.41 0.48
N VAL A 17 1.51 -1.23 1.66
CA VAL A 17 1.66 -2.22 2.73
C VAL A 17 0.96 -3.53 2.34
N LEU A 18 -0.25 -3.43 1.78
CA LEU A 18 -0.98 -4.62 1.37
C LEU A 18 -0.24 -5.39 0.28
N ALA A 19 0.37 -4.66 -0.65
CA ALA A 19 1.13 -5.32 -1.72
C ALA A 19 2.32 -6.09 -1.15
N LEU A 20 2.99 -5.51 -0.16
CA LEU A 20 4.13 -6.16 0.46
C LEU A 20 3.72 -7.40 1.25
N ALA A 21 2.51 -7.41 1.78
CA ALA A 21 2.08 -8.45 2.69
C ALA A 21 1.33 -9.60 1.99
N THR A 22 1.25 -9.60 0.67
CA THR A 22 0.48 -10.63 -0.03
C THR A 22 0.97 -12.03 0.26
N SER A 23 2.27 -12.21 0.39
CA SER A 23 2.86 -13.52 0.67
C SER A 23 3.28 -13.70 2.11
N GLY A 24 2.97 -12.73 2.95
CA GLY A 24 3.40 -12.75 4.33
C GLY A 24 4.71 -12.01 4.52
N ILE A 25 4.77 -11.16 5.54
CA ILE A 25 5.94 -10.33 5.72
C ILE A 25 6.02 -9.92 7.20
N LYS A 26 7.23 -9.72 7.68
CA LYS A 26 7.45 -9.24 9.04
C LYS A 26 7.32 -7.73 9.10
N LYS A 27 6.97 -7.24 10.29
CA LYS A 27 6.77 -5.81 10.49
C LYS A 27 8.01 -4.99 10.11
N THR A 28 9.19 -5.47 10.46
CA THR A 28 10.40 -4.72 10.17
C THR A 28 10.65 -4.60 8.68
N HIS A 29 10.30 -5.62 7.92
CA HIS A 29 10.46 -5.56 6.47
C HIS A 29 9.44 -4.60 5.84
N ILE A 30 8.23 -4.55 6.39
CA ILE A 30 7.27 -3.56 5.93
C ILE A 30 7.82 -2.16 6.15
N MET A 31 8.39 -1.95 7.33
CA MET A 31 8.93 -0.65 7.69
C MET A 31 9.96 -0.18 6.67
N TYR A 32 10.92 -1.05 6.36
CA TYR A 32 11.98 -0.69 5.42
C TYR A 32 11.47 -0.55 4.00
N ARG A 33 10.68 -1.51 3.55
CA ARG A 33 10.28 -1.52 2.15
C ARG A 33 9.24 -0.47 1.83
N ALA A 34 8.36 -0.16 2.78
CA ALA A 34 7.36 0.87 2.57
C ALA A 34 7.86 2.24 2.98
N ASN A 35 9.08 2.31 3.50
CA ASN A 35 9.68 3.58 3.91
C ASN A 35 8.82 4.28 4.95
N LEU A 36 8.50 3.55 6.00
CA LEU A 36 7.67 4.07 7.08
C LEU A 36 8.46 4.04 8.38
N SER A 37 8.14 4.95 9.28
CA SER A 37 8.69 4.89 10.62
C SER A 37 8.04 3.74 11.38
N TYR A 38 8.64 3.37 12.50
CA TYR A 38 8.06 2.32 13.33
C TYR A 38 6.64 2.69 13.75
N GLU A 39 6.46 3.93 14.15
CA GLU A 39 5.15 4.38 14.59
C GLU A 39 4.12 4.33 13.49
N GLN A 40 4.53 4.71 12.28
CA GLN A 40 3.63 4.66 11.14
C GLN A 40 3.23 3.24 10.79
N VAL A 41 4.20 2.32 10.79
CA VAL A 41 3.89 0.93 10.53
C VAL A 41 2.89 0.40 11.54
N HIS A 42 3.15 0.70 12.81
CA HIS A 42 2.27 0.24 13.88
C HIS A 42 0.85 0.77 13.69
N LEU A 43 0.75 2.05 13.35
CA LEU A 43 -0.55 2.68 13.16
C LEU A 43 -1.29 2.07 11.97
N TYR A 44 -0.62 1.96 10.83
CA TYR A 44 -1.27 1.45 9.64
C TYR A 44 -1.61 -0.03 9.74
N LEU A 45 -0.73 -0.82 10.35
CA LEU A 45 -1.05 -2.22 10.55
C LEU A 45 -2.26 -2.38 11.45
N GLY A 46 -2.33 -1.57 12.51
CA GLY A 46 -3.49 -1.63 13.38
C GLY A 46 -4.78 -1.36 12.64
N GLU A 47 -4.76 -0.36 11.78
CA GLU A 47 -5.95 -0.01 11.03
C GLU A 47 -6.30 -1.10 10.01
N LEU A 48 -5.30 -1.63 9.33
CA LEU A 48 -5.54 -2.65 8.32
C LEU A 48 -6.06 -3.94 8.94
N ILE A 49 -5.53 -4.29 10.10
CA ILE A 49 -6.02 -5.46 10.83
C ILE A 49 -7.46 -5.22 11.29
N GLY A 50 -7.72 -4.05 11.82
CA GLY A 50 -9.06 -3.71 12.27
C GLY A 50 -10.09 -3.78 11.16
N LYS A 51 -9.70 -3.47 9.95
CA LYS A 51 -10.58 -3.54 8.79
C LYS A 51 -10.55 -4.90 8.09
N ARG A 52 -9.79 -5.83 8.64
CA ARG A 52 -9.68 -7.20 8.13
C ARG A 52 -9.06 -7.26 6.76
N LEU A 53 -8.20 -6.30 6.46
CA LEU A 53 -7.46 -6.30 5.20
C LEU A 53 -6.14 -7.04 5.34
N ILE A 54 -5.67 -7.21 6.57
CA ILE A 54 -4.46 -7.94 6.90
C ILE A 54 -4.75 -8.82 8.10
N THR A 55 -4.17 -10.01 8.13
CA THR A 55 -4.17 -10.86 9.31
C THR A 55 -2.78 -10.93 9.91
N GLN A 56 -2.76 -11.32 11.14
CA GLN A 56 -1.54 -11.46 11.93
C GLN A 56 -1.39 -12.92 12.27
N ASP A 57 -0.39 -13.56 11.69
CA ASP A 57 -0.15 -14.99 11.89
C ASP A 57 1.07 -15.15 12.77
N VAL A 58 0.94 -15.93 13.83
CA VAL A 58 2.06 -16.20 14.72
C VAL A 58 2.70 -17.49 14.28
N SER A 59 3.95 -17.40 13.87
CA SER A 59 4.71 -18.56 13.44
C SER A 59 5.60 -18.98 14.62
N SER A 60 5.74 -20.30 14.79
CA SER A 60 6.57 -20.77 15.89
C SER A 60 8.05 -20.46 15.66
N SER A 61 8.48 -20.35 14.42
CA SER A 61 9.88 -20.12 14.13
C SER A 61 10.18 -18.68 13.74
N ASP A 62 9.23 -18.01 13.07
CA ASP A 62 9.49 -16.69 12.50
C ASP A 62 8.84 -15.54 13.25
N GLY A 63 8.16 -15.83 14.34
CA GLY A 63 7.45 -14.80 15.06
C GLY A 63 6.17 -14.42 14.36
N VAL A 64 5.88 -13.13 14.30
CA VAL A 64 4.64 -12.64 13.74
C VAL A 64 4.83 -12.28 12.28
N VAL A 65 3.96 -12.78 11.45
CA VAL A 65 3.94 -12.50 10.02
C VAL A 65 2.59 -11.87 9.69
N TYR A 66 2.63 -10.83 8.89
CA TYR A 66 1.43 -10.13 8.45
C TYR A 66 1.11 -10.52 7.03
N ARG A 67 -0.14 -10.86 6.79
CA ARG A 67 -0.55 -11.39 5.50
C ARG A 67 -1.83 -10.74 5.03
N THR A 68 -1.83 -10.30 3.79
CA THR A 68 -3.00 -9.66 3.18
C THR A 68 -4.11 -10.68 3.02
N THR A 69 -5.30 -10.33 3.46
CA THR A 69 -6.47 -11.20 3.35
C THR A 69 -7.05 -11.13 1.94
N GLU A 70 -8.06 -11.94 1.71
CA GLU A 70 -8.78 -11.86 0.45
C GLU A 70 -9.41 -10.48 0.26
N LYS A 71 -9.97 -9.95 1.34
CA LYS A 71 -10.52 -8.60 1.29
C LYS A 71 -9.43 -7.58 0.97
N GLY A 72 -8.24 -7.77 1.53
CA GLY A 72 -7.11 -6.91 1.23
C GLY A 72 -6.67 -7.01 -0.21
N ARG A 73 -6.74 -8.19 -0.80
CA ARG A 73 -6.41 -8.34 -2.21
C ARG A 73 -7.42 -7.62 -3.07
N GLU A 74 -8.67 -7.63 -2.66
CA GLU A 74 -9.70 -6.90 -3.37
C GLU A 74 -9.41 -5.40 -3.33
N PHE A 75 -9.02 -4.91 -2.16
CA PHE A 75 -8.59 -3.52 -2.03
C PHE A 75 -7.46 -3.22 -3.00
N LEU A 76 -6.47 -4.11 -3.04
CA LEU A 76 -5.32 -3.93 -3.92
C LEU A 76 -5.71 -3.89 -5.39
N LEU A 77 -6.64 -4.74 -5.76
CA LEU A 77 -7.11 -4.76 -7.14
C LEU A 77 -7.68 -3.41 -7.54
N HIS A 78 -8.54 -2.87 -6.70
CA HIS A 78 -9.13 -1.56 -6.98
C HIS A 78 -8.09 -0.46 -6.96
N TYR A 79 -7.17 -0.54 -6.02
CA TYR A 79 -6.11 0.46 -5.92
C TYR A 79 -5.23 0.45 -7.16
N THR A 80 -4.86 -0.73 -7.61
CA THR A 80 -4.03 -0.87 -8.79
C THR A 80 -4.72 -0.30 -10.01
N ARG A 81 -6.02 -0.56 -10.13
CA ARG A 81 -6.79 -0.03 -11.26
C ARG A 81 -6.84 1.49 -11.21
N LEU A 82 -6.99 2.05 -10.02
CA LEU A 82 -6.98 3.50 -9.88
C LEU A 82 -5.65 4.09 -10.31
N VAL A 83 -4.57 3.47 -9.89
CA VAL A 83 -3.24 3.96 -10.25
C VAL A 83 -3.04 3.88 -11.76
N GLU A 84 -3.41 2.77 -12.35
CA GLU A 84 -3.30 2.61 -13.79
C GLU A 84 -4.12 3.65 -14.53
N PHE A 85 -5.31 3.89 -14.03
CA PHE A 85 -6.20 4.85 -14.65
C PHE A 85 -5.58 6.25 -14.64
N LEU A 86 -5.00 6.63 -13.52
CA LEU A 86 -4.38 7.93 -13.39
C LEU A 86 -3.15 8.07 -14.26
N GLU A 87 -2.36 7.02 -14.36
CA GLU A 87 -1.18 7.04 -15.20
C GLU A 87 -1.56 7.11 -16.67
N GLU A 88 -2.59 6.39 -17.04
CA GLU A 88 -3.07 6.42 -18.40
C GLU A 88 -3.56 7.82 -18.77
N GLU A 89 -4.27 8.43 -17.86
CA GLU A 89 -4.76 9.78 -18.07
C GLU A 89 -3.61 10.77 -18.23
N ALA A 90 -2.60 10.63 -17.41
CA ALA A 90 -1.43 11.50 -17.50
C ALA A 90 -0.72 11.31 -18.82
N LYS A 91 -0.63 10.08 -19.31
CA LYS A 91 -0.01 9.80 -20.58
C LYS A 91 -0.77 10.46 -21.71
N VAL A 92 -2.08 10.37 -21.67
CA VAL A 92 -2.89 10.99 -22.70
C VAL A 92 -2.67 12.48 -22.73
N GLU A 93 -2.62 13.11 -21.59
CA GLU A 93 -2.38 14.54 -21.53
C GLU A 93 -1.04 14.91 -22.13
N LEU A 94 -0.04 14.12 -21.87
CA LEU A 94 1.30 14.43 -22.37
C LEU A 94 1.39 14.23 -23.86
N SER A 95 0.70 13.26 -24.40
CA SER A 95 0.84 12.94 -25.80
C SER A 95 -0.19 13.63 -26.70
N ALA A 96 -1.34 14.07 -26.15
CA ALA A 96 -2.40 14.68 -26.95
C ALA A 96 -2.82 15.97 -26.31
N PRO A 97 -2.06 16.95 -26.52
CA PRO A 97 -2.38 18.22 -25.89
C PRO A 97 -3.69 18.78 -26.29
N TYR A 98 -4.33 18.54 -27.08
CA TYR A 98 -5.43 18.98 -27.28
C TYR A 98 -6.51 18.81 -26.79
N VAL A 99 -6.53 18.35 -26.59
CA VAL A 99 -7.32 18.06 -26.15
C VAL A 99 -8.17 18.58 -25.63
N SER A 100 -8.12 18.77 -25.74
CA SER A 100 -8.75 19.26 -25.42
C SER A 100 -9.39 19.67 -25.29
N LYS A 101 -9.65 19.80 -25.56
CA LYS A 101 -10.28 20.28 -25.59
C LYS A 101 -11.01 20.36 -25.36
N GLN A 102 -11.22 20.13 -25.47
CA GLN A 102 -12.01 20.31 -25.42
C GLN A 102 -12.40 20.51 -25.08
#